data_de05a88902af5d68c265d46d28c0c4d6
#
_entry.id   de05a88902af5d68c265d46d28c0c4d6
#
_cell.length_a   1.000
_cell.length_b   1.000
_cell.length_c   1.000
_cell.angle_alpha   90.00
_cell.angle_beta   90.00
_cell.angle_gamma   90.00
#
_symmetry.space_group_name_H-M   'P 1'
#
loop_
_entity.id
_entity.type
_entity.pdbx_description
1 polymer ?
#
loop_
_entity_poly.entity_id
_entity_poly.type
_entity_poly.pdbx_seq_one_letter_code
_entity_poly.pdbx_strand_id
1 'polypeptide(L)'
;AKDAKDAKDAKVASGAAEGQAGPAAALATLGVPAWIAVAVACVVLGILVGKFLLGGGSGSALGKKTLQESELDTTVATYVYDGKSHDLSARDVLTSQTSLDSAKKDDGSYAMPTADNVLAAARSQILADEVKRRGIEVSDEDRDAFATQYIGSTDYDSIASSYGMDADSVKQMVTQSAGLAKLRSQVVTSDAGTQPTAPDKPEAGKEEDATAAYAQYVIGLAGDEWDSDANAWKSSDGAYATALADYTVTNDSATYEAARAAYYVAYQKYSAAASEGASQWTDFVNGLLSNASISISGLNA
;
A
#
# COMPACT_ATOMS: atom_id res chain seq x y z
N ALA A 1 -37.71 -59.68 11.09
CA ALA A 1 -37.76 -58.93 12.33
C ALA A 1 -36.90 -57.67 12.15
N LYS A 2 -37.56 -56.53 11.98
CA LYS A 2 -37.42 -55.32 12.84
C LYS A 2 -36.07 -54.65 12.77
N ASP A 3 -35.87 -53.39 12.53
CA ASP A 3 -36.78 -52.25 12.52
C ASP A 3 -36.11 -51.11 11.72
N ALA A 4 -36.96 -50.39 11.03
CA ALA A 4 -36.69 -49.11 10.46
C ALA A 4 -36.58 -48.05 11.57
N LYS A 5 -35.73 -47.02 11.41
CA LYS A 5 -36.01 -45.69 11.97
C LYS A 5 -35.23 -44.56 11.28
N ASP A 6 -35.99 -43.77 10.57
CA ASP A 6 -36.00 -42.31 10.50
C ASP A 6 -34.66 -41.56 10.32
N ALA A 7 -34.40 -41.24 9.08
CA ALA A 7 -33.59 -40.05 8.74
C ALA A 7 -34.55 -38.82 8.76
N LYS A 8 -34.31 -37.91 9.67
CA LYS A 8 -34.96 -36.63 9.78
C LYS A 8 -34.25 -35.58 8.96
N ASP A 9 -34.91 -35.02 7.99
CA ASP A 9 -34.55 -33.84 7.22
C ASP A 9 -34.13 -32.70 8.12
N ALA A 10 -32.87 -32.18 7.93
CA ALA A 10 -32.47 -30.88 8.38
C ALA A 10 -32.27 -29.98 7.15
N LYS A 11 -33.30 -29.26 6.84
CA LYS A 11 -33.35 -28.17 5.88
C LYS A 11 -32.52 -27.02 6.45
N VAL A 12 -31.27 -26.86 5.96
CA VAL A 12 -30.46 -25.69 6.29
C VAL A 12 -30.91 -24.55 5.37
N ALA A 13 -31.56 -23.58 5.95
CA ALA A 13 -31.90 -22.33 5.29
C ALA A 13 -30.60 -21.54 5.03
N SER A 14 -30.26 -21.34 3.77
CA SER A 14 -29.23 -20.38 3.36
C SER A 14 -29.80 -18.98 3.50
N GLY A 15 -29.51 -18.33 4.62
CA GLY A 15 -29.66 -16.87 4.75
C GLY A 15 -28.50 -16.20 4.03
N ALA A 16 -28.78 -15.60 2.89
CA ALA A 16 -27.86 -14.68 2.25
C ALA A 16 -27.67 -13.47 3.18
N ALA A 17 -26.54 -13.42 3.87
CA ALA A 17 -26.08 -12.19 4.49
C ALA A 17 -25.52 -11.31 3.36
N GLU A 18 -26.24 -10.24 3.05
CA GLU A 18 -25.68 -9.11 2.29
C GLU A 18 -24.53 -8.53 3.11
N GLY A 19 -23.31 -9.00 2.81
CA GLY A 19 -22.08 -8.46 3.36
C GLY A 19 -21.84 -7.07 2.74
N GLN A 20 -21.94 -6.04 3.55
CA GLN A 20 -21.40 -4.72 3.21
C GLN A 20 -19.94 -4.91 2.77
N ALA A 21 -19.66 -4.55 1.52
CA ALA A 21 -18.31 -4.53 0.99
C ALA A 21 -17.48 -3.55 1.84
N GLY A 22 -16.50 -4.09 2.57
CA GLY A 22 -15.59 -3.27 3.36
C GLY A 22 -14.72 -2.39 2.44
N PRO A 23 -14.03 -1.39 3.00
CA PRO A 23 -13.24 -0.41 2.23
C PRO A 23 -12.17 -1.04 1.31
N ALA A 24 -11.77 -2.27 1.55
CA ALA A 24 -10.86 -3.02 0.68
C ALA A 24 -11.46 -3.38 -0.70
N ALA A 25 -12.79 -3.48 -0.82
CA ALA A 25 -13.45 -3.77 -2.09
C ALA A 25 -13.58 -2.52 -2.99
N ALA A 26 -13.60 -1.33 -2.40
CA ALA A 26 -13.62 -0.07 -3.14
C ALA A 26 -12.26 0.27 -3.77
N LEU A 27 -11.16 -0.23 -3.21
CA LEU A 27 -9.80 -0.02 -3.74
C LEU A 27 -9.51 -0.88 -4.98
N ALA A 28 -10.24 -1.96 -5.19
CA ALA A 28 -10.06 -2.86 -6.34
C ALA A 28 -10.57 -2.28 -7.67
N THR A 29 -11.37 -1.20 -7.63
CA THR A 29 -11.91 -0.54 -8.83
C THR A 29 -11.12 0.67 -9.31
N LEU A 30 -10.13 1.11 -8.53
CA LEU A 30 -9.24 2.20 -8.90
C LEU A 30 -7.97 1.56 -9.48
N GLY A 31 -7.66 1.79 -10.75
CA GLY A 31 -6.52 1.25 -11.48
C GLY A 31 -5.13 1.71 -10.98
N VAL A 32 -5.00 1.87 -9.68
CA VAL A 32 -3.75 2.18 -8.98
C VAL A 32 -3.04 0.85 -8.69
N PRO A 33 -1.74 0.72 -8.97
CA PRO A 33 -0.98 -0.47 -8.62
C PRO A 33 -1.20 -0.80 -7.15
N ALA A 34 -1.77 -1.99 -6.88
CA ALA A 34 -2.17 -2.40 -5.53
C ALA A 34 -1.03 -2.27 -4.49
N TRP A 35 0.24 -2.35 -4.91
CA TRP A 35 1.38 -2.19 -4.03
C TRP A 35 1.66 -0.72 -3.64
N ILE A 36 1.32 0.26 -4.51
CA ILE A 36 1.41 1.69 -4.16
C ILE A 36 0.29 2.02 -3.18
N ALA A 37 -0.92 1.53 -3.42
CA ALA A 37 -2.03 1.62 -2.46
C ALA A 37 -1.66 0.94 -1.14
N VAL A 38 -0.99 -0.23 -1.17
CA VAL A 38 -0.50 -0.93 0.02
C VAL A 38 0.68 -0.18 0.66
N ALA A 39 1.62 0.40 -0.09
CA ALA A 39 2.75 1.13 0.49
C ALA A 39 2.30 2.47 1.11
N VAL A 40 1.32 3.14 0.50
CA VAL A 40 0.72 4.37 1.04
C VAL A 40 -0.33 4.04 2.10
N ALA A 41 -1.14 3.00 1.89
CA ALA A 41 -1.99 2.46 2.94
C ALA A 41 -1.15 1.92 4.12
N CYS A 42 0.06 1.40 3.91
CA CYS A 42 0.97 1.06 5.02
C CYS A 42 1.58 2.29 5.70
N VAL A 43 1.66 3.45 5.06
CA VAL A 43 2.03 4.70 5.74
C VAL A 43 0.79 5.31 6.41
N VAL A 44 -0.36 5.32 5.75
CA VAL A 44 -1.63 5.82 6.30
C VAL A 44 -2.34 4.77 7.17
N LEU A 45 -2.25 3.46 6.86
CA LEU A 45 -2.79 2.33 7.62
C LEU A 45 -1.75 1.65 8.51
N GLY A 46 -0.46 1.95 8.38
CA GLY A 46 0.55 1.57 9.38
C GLY A 46 0.18 2.14 10.74
N ILE A 47 -0.48 3.30 10.73
CA ILE A 47 -1.12 3.91 11.90
C ILE A 47 -2.31 3.06 12.39
N LEU A 48 -3.06 2.40 11.49
CA LEU A 48 -4.25 1.61 11.86
C LEU A 48 -3.98 0.11 12.01
N VAL A 49 -3.04 -0.45 11.24
CA VAL A 49 -2.72 -1.89 11.24
C VAL A 49 -1.72 -2.25 12.34
N GLY A 50 -0.90 -1.30 12.82
CA GLY A 50 -0.05 -1.49 14.00
C GLY A 50 -0.83 -1.92 15.24
N LYS A 51 -2.10 -1.53 15.34
CA LYS A 51 -2.98 -1.94 16.43
C LYS A 51 -3.45 -3.40 16.32
N PHE A 52 -3.44 -3.99 15.14
CA PHE A 52 -4.03 -5.34 14.90
C PHE A 52 -2.99 -6.45 14.67
N LEU A 53 -1.80 -6.15 14.16
CA LEU A 53 -0.80 -7.17 13.81
C LEU A 53 0.39 -7.24 14.77
N LEU A 54 0.60 -6.24 15.63
CA LEU A 54 1.67 -6.24 16.64
C LEU A 54 1.11 -6.30 18.08
N GLY A 55 -0.14 -6.70 18.23
CA GLY A 55 -0.72 -6.99 19.52
C GLY A 55 -0.11 -8.24 20.13
N GLY A 56 0.80 -8.06 21.09
CA GLY A 56 1.23 -9.15 21.96
C GLY A 56 2.72 -9.38 22.12
N GLY A 57 3.51 -8.32 22.15
CA GLY A 57 4.85 -8.37 22.71
C GLY A 57 4.89 -7.60 24.03
N SER A 58 4.67 -8.26 25.15
CA SER A 58 4.85 -7.70 26.49
C SER A 58 6.35 -7.52 26.76
N GLY A 59 6.89 -6.41 26.27
CA GLY A 59 8.21 -5.93 26.61
C GLY A 59 8.09 -4.52 27.15
N SER A 60 7.77 -4.38 28.43
CA SER A 60 7.83 -3.11 29.14
C SER A 60 9.28 -2.69 29.27
N ALA A 61 9.86 -2.13 28.19
CA ALA A 61 11.28 -1.72 28.19
C ALA A 61 11.56 -0.52 29.12
N LEU A 62 10.53 0.14 29.66
CA LEU A 62 10.65 1.43 30.32
C LEU A 62 10.00 1.54 31.70
N GLY A 63 9.75 0.47 32.38
CA GLY A 63 9.35 0.46 33.81
C GLY A 63 7.95 0.96 34.15
N LYS A 64 7.39 1.94 33.44
CA LYS A 64 6.01 2.43 33.57
C LYS A 64 5.12 1.78 32.53
N LYS A 65 3.88 1.46 32.90
CA LYS A 65 2.88 0.90 31.97
C LYS A 65 1.98 1.96 31.36
N THR A 66 1.83 3.11 32.02
CA THR A 66 0.95 4.20 31.61
C THR A 66 1.59 5.55 31.85
N LEU A 67 1.16 6.55 31.09
CA LEU A 67 1.52 7.96 31.20
C LEU A 67 0.28 8.77 31.53
N GLN A 68 0.47 9.84 32.31
CA GLN A 68 -0.52 10.89 32.46
C GLN A 68 -0.35 11.92 31.35
N GLU A 69 -1.36 12.73 31.09
CA GLU A 69 -1.33 13.77 30.06
C GLU A 69 -0.15 14.74 30.23
N SER A 70 0.17 15.09 31.48
CA SER A 70 1.33 15.95 31.82
C SER A 70 2.70 15.30 31.56
N GLU A 71 2.75 14.01 31.32
CA GLU A 71 3.97 13.24 31.06
C GLU A 71 4.21 12.99 29.56
N LEU A 72 3.26 13.37 28.70
CA LEU A 72 3.33 13.09 27.27
C LEU A 72 4.50 13.81 26.58
N ASP A 73 4.94 14.94 27.08
CA ASP A 73 6.03 15.71 26.50
C ASP A 73 7.42 15.27 27.01
N THR A 74 7.46 14.17 27.79
CA THR A 74 8.72 13.57 28.21
C THR A 74 9.43 12.91 27.02
N THR A 75 10.73 13.19 26.87
CA THR A 75 11.58 12.56 25.86
C THR A 75 11.71 11.06 26.12
N VAL A 76 11.28 10.24 25.18
CA VAL A 76 11.37 8.76 25.22
C VAL A 76 12.48 8.23 24.33
N ALA A 77 12.93 9.04 23.39
CA ALA A 77 14.11 8.72 22.56
C ALA A 77 14.74 9.99 22.01
N THR A 78 16.00 9.85 21.63
CA THR A 78 16.74 10.85 20.85
C THR A 78 17.29 10.15 19.62
N TYR A 79 17.12 10.74 18.44
CA TYR A 79 17.79 10.26 17.24
C TYR A 79 18.74 11.32 16.68
N VAL A 80 19.84 10.87 16.09
CA VAL A 80 20.78 11.73 15.38
C VAL A 80 20.72 11.38 13.91
N TYR A 81 20.45 12.37 13.09
CA TYR A 81 20.40 12.25 11.64
C TYR A 81 21.01 13.49 10.99
N ASP A 82 21.83 13.32 9.96
CA ASP A 82 22.54 14.41 9.25
C ASP A 82 23.31 15.35 10.22
N GLY A 83 23.92 14.76 11.25
CA GLY A 83 24.67 15.48 12.29
C GLY A 83 23.84 16.30 13.27
N LYS A 84 22.50 16.22 13.20
CA LYS A 84 21.58 16.91 14.10
C LYS A 84 20.93 15.93 15.06
N SER A 85 20.79 16.36 16.32
CA SER A 85 20.09 15.61 17.35
C SER A 85 18.64 16.08 17.45
N HIS A 86 17.72 15.13 17.51
CA HIS A 86 16.28 15.35 17.62
C HIS A 86 15.71 14.51 18.76
N ASP A 87 14.93 15.13 19.61
CA ASP A 87 14.22 14.43 20.68
C ASP A 87 12.83 13.98 20.19
N LEU A 88 12.44 12.79 20.62
CA LEU A 88 11.09 12.26 20.46
C LEU A 88 10.40 12.19 21.80
N SER A 89 9.30 12.89 21.94
CA SER A 89 8.45 12.80 23.12
C SER A 89 7.51 11.58 23.03
N ALA A 90 6.94 11.18 24.16
CA ALA A 90 5.89 10.17 24.17
C ALA A 90 4.69 10.60 23.32
N ARG A 91 4.37 11.91 23.34
CA ARG A 91 3.33 12.51 22.48
C ARG A 91 3.63 12.25 21.00
N ASP A 92 4.84 12.56 20.54
CA ASP A 92 5.22 12.38 19.13
C ASP A 92 5.07 10.93 18.69
N VAL A 93 5.47 9.99 19.56
CA VAL A 93 5.35 8.56 19.26
C VAL A 93 3.89 8.13 19.22
N LEU A 94 3.04 8.56 20.16
CA LEU A 94 1.62 8.22 20.15
C LEU A 94 0.88 8.83 18.97
N THR A 95 1.13 10.12 18.67
CA THR A 95 0.47 10.82 17.56
C THR A 95 0.96 10.35 16.19
N SER A 96 2.14 9.74 16.11
CA SER A 96 2.60 9.10 14.88
C SER A 96 1.80 7.85 14.50
N GLN A 97 0.97 7.33 15.41
CA GLN A 97 0.23 6.09 15.23
C GLN A 97 -1.30 6.28 15.28
N THR A 98 -1.79 7.24 16.04
CA THR A 98 -3.22 7.49 16.22
C THR A 98 -3.44 8.89 16.77
N SER A 99 -4.70 9.38 16.81
CA SER A 99 -5.01 10.61 17.53
C SER A 99 -4.82 10.43 19.05
N LEU A 100 -4.48 11.52 19.76
CA LEU A 100 -4.35 11.46 21.22
C LEU A 100 -5.65 11.02 21.91
N ASP A 101 -6.80 11.45 21.38
CA ASP A 101 -8.09 11.05 21.92
C ASP A 101 -8.32 9.54 21.77
N SER A 102 -7.93 8.97 20.64
CA SER A 102 -8.01 7.52 20.40
C SER A 102 -6.98 6.72 21.21
N ALA A 103 -5.86 7.32 21.57
CA ALA A 103 -4.83 6.71 22.42
C ALA A 103 -5.18 6.77 23.91
N LYS A 104 -6.09 7.67 24.30
CA LYS A 104 -6.53 7.87 25.69
C LYS A 104 -7.38 6.69 26.16
N LYS A 105 -7.05 6.16 27.34
CA LYS A 105 -7.80 5.08 27.98
C LYS A 105 -8.99 5.64 28.76
N ASP A 106 -9.90 4.77 29.15
CA ASP A 106 -11.09 5.13 29.94
C ASP A 106 -10.75 5.80 31.30
N ASP A 107 -9.58 5.49 31.87
CA ASP A 107 -9.06 6.08 33.09
C ASP A 107 -8.33 7.42 32.88
N GLY A 108 -8.32 7.93 31.64
CA GLY A 108 -7.68 9.19 31.29
C GLY A 108 -6.14 9.07 31.05
N SER A 109 -5.56 7.89 31.25
CA SER A 109 -4.14 7.64 31.00
C SER A 109 -3.86 7.23 29.54
N TYR A 110 -2.57 7.18 29.19
CA TYR A 110 -2.08 6.72 27.89
C TYR A 110 -1.19 5.49 28.07
N ALA A 111 -1.19 4.60 27.09
CA ALA A 111 -0.23 3.51 27.09
C ALA A 111 1.19 4.04 26.90
N MET A 112 2.13 3.49 27.66
CA MET A 112 3.55 3.77 27.40
C MET A 112 3.93 3.28 26.01
N PRO A 113 4.59 4.10 25.17
CA PRO A 113 5.12 3.63 23.90
C PRO A 113 6.07 2.44 24.05
N THR A 114 5.94 1.45 23.19
CA THR A 114 6.90 0.35 23.14
C THR A 114 8.17 0.77 22.37
N ALA A 115 9.25 0.02 22.52
CA ALA A 115 10.47 0.27 21.75
C ALA A 115 10.21 0.22 20.23
N ASP A 116 9.33 -0.68 19.77
CA ASP A 116 8.95 -0.79 18.36
C ASP A 116 8.18 0.46 17.89
N ASN A 117 7.29 1.01 18.72
CA ASN A 117 6.59 2.25 18.43
C ASN A 117 7.57 3.43 18.31
N VAL A 118 8.54 3.50 19.22
CA VAL A 118 9.58 4.54 19.22
C VAL A 118 10.45 4.43 17.96
N LEU A 119 10.88 3.22 17.58
CA LEU A 119 11.68 2.99 16.37
C LEU A 119 10.89 3.34 15.10
N ALA A 120 9.60 3.00 15.06
CA ALA A 120 8.73 3.36 13.95
C ALA A 120 8.57 4.88 13.81
N ALA A 121 8.35 5.59 14.93
CA ALA A 121 8.26 7.04 14.95
C ALA A 121 9.58 7.69 14.52
N ALA A 122 10.72 7.23 15.05
CA ALA A 122 12.05 7.73 14.67
C ALA A 122 12.31 7.55 13.16
N ARG A 123 11.98 6.37 12.61
CA ARG A 123 12.09 6.10 11.17
C ARG A 123 11.24 7.07 10.34
N SER A 124 10.00 7.31 10.76
CA SER A 124 9.10 8.25 10.07
C SER A 124 9.64 9.67 10.10
N GLN A 125 10.22 10.10 11.22
CA GLN A 125 10.82 11.44 11.34
C GLN A 125 12.10 11.57 10.50
N ILE A 126 12.96 10.57 10.47
CA ILE A 126 14.16 10.56 9.60
C ILE A 126 13.76 10.69 8.13
N LEU A 127 12.71 10.01 7.70
CA LEU A 127 12.19 10.15 6.33
C LEU A 127 11.61 11.55 6.08
N ALA A 128 10.88 12.12 7.04
CA ALA A 128 10.37 13.49 6.93
C ALA A 128 11.49 14.53 6.89
N ASP A 129 12.55 14.32 7.67
CA ASP A 129 13.74 15.18 7.64
C ASP A 129 14.50 15.05 6.32
N GLU A 130 14.54 13.85 5.72
CA GLU A 130 15.13 13.65 4.39
C GLU A 130 14.33 14.37 3.30
N VAL A 131 12.98 14.36 3.37
CA VAL A 131 12.12 15.16 2.49
C VAL A 131 12.50 16.63 2.57
N LYS A 132 12.62 17.17 3.78
CA LYS A 132 13.03 18.57 4.01
C LYS A 132 14.45 18.84 3.53
N ARG A 133 15.39 17.94 3.84
CA ARG A 133 16.81 18.08 3.45
C ARG A 133 16.98 18.16 1.93
N ARG A 134 16.16 17.43 1.19
CA ARG A 134 16.15 17.48 -0.28
C ARG A 134 15.38 18.67 -0.85
N GLY A 135 14.79 19.51 -0.02
CA GLY A 135 13.98 20.65 -0.47
C GLY A 135 12.72 20.21 -1.20
N ILE A 136 12.16 19.05 -0.86
CA ILE A 136 10.92 18.58 -1.47
C ILE A 136 9.77 19.35 -0.84
N GLU A 137 9.16 20.21 -1.64
CA GLU A 137 7.97 20.96 -1.27
C GLU A 137 6.71 20.23 -1.75
N VAL A 138 5.66 20.32 -0.94
CA VAL A 138 4.32 19.81 -1.25
C VAL A 138 3.37 20.98 -1.26
N SER A 139 2.89 21.34 -2.44
CA SER A 139 1.85 22.37 -2.60
C SER A 139 0.48 21.82 -2.18
N ASP A 140 -0.49 22.70 -2.05
CA ASP A 140 -1.88 22.29 -1.82
C ASP A 140 -2.41 21.42 -2.97
N GLU A 141 -2.00 21.74 -4.22
CA GLU A 141 -2.36 20.93 -5.40
C GLU A 141 -1.76 19.53 -5.34
N ASP A 142 -0.49 19.40 -4.94
CA ASP A 142 0.16 18.09 -4.75
C ASP A 142 -0.55 17.25 -3.69
N ARG A 143 -0.90 17.88 -2.56
CA ARG A 143 -1.62 17.23 -1.47
C ARG A 143 -2.99 16.76 -1.96
N ASP A 144 -3.75 17.61 -2.64
CA ASP A 144 -5.11 17.31 -3.09
C ASP A 144 -5.11 16.28 -4.23
N ALA A 145 -4.12 16.32 -5.12
CA ALA A 145 -3.90 15.28 -6.13
C ALA A 145 -3.60 13.93 -5.47
N PHE A 146 -2.72 13.92 -4.47
CA PHE A 146 -2.42 12.72 -3.70
C PHE A 146 -3.67 12.18 -2.98
N ALA A 147 -4.44 13.04 -2.32
CA ALA A 147 -5.69 12.65 -1.65
C ALA A 147 -6.70 12.06 -2.64
N THR A 148 -6.89 12.72 -3.79
CA THR A 148 -7.77 12.23 -4.86
C THR A 148 -7.33 10.85 -5.35
N GLN A 149 -6.04 10.66 -5.59
CA GLN A 149 -5.50 9.44 -6.16
C GLN A 149 -5.57 8.25 -5.17
N TYR A 150 -5.29 8.48 -3.89
CA TYR A 150 -5.08 7.40 -2.91
C TYR A 150 -6.22 7.26 -1.89
N ILE A 151 -6.97 8.33 -1.64
CA ILE A 151 -8.09 8.33 -0.69
C ILE A 151 -9.42 8.42 -1.46
N GLY A 152 -9.41 8.99 -2.67
CA GLY A 152 -10.60 9.17 -3.50
C GLY A 152 -11.41 10.42 -3.15
N SER A 153 -10.91 11.29 -2.27
CA SER A 153 -11.59 12.50 -1.83
C SER A 153 -10.60 13.55 -1.36
N THR A 154 -10.98 14.83 -1.50
CA THR A 154 -10.32 15.99 -0.91
C THR A 154 -11.18 16.65 0.18
N ASP A 155 -12.30 16.04 0.55
CA ASP A 155 -13.11 16.49 1.68
C ASP A 155 -12.46 16.03 3.00
N TYR A 156 -11.51 16.83 3.49
CA TYR A 156 -10.74 16.53 4.68
C TYR A 156 -11.57 16.46 5.95
N ASP A 157 -12.70 17.18 6.02
CA ASP A 157 -13.62 17.10 7.16
C ASP A 157 -14.33 15.75 7.20
N SER A 158 -14.79 15.26 6.07
CA SER A 158 -15.41 13.93 5.94
C SER A 158 -14.40 12.82 6.24
N ILE A 159 -13.16 12.93 5.72
CA ILE A 159 -12.09 11.98 6.01
C ILE A 159 -11.78 11.98 7.50
N ALA A 160 -11.58 13.15 8.09
CA ALA A 160 -11.29 13.32 9.52
C ALA A 160 -12.37 12.69 10.42
N SER A 161 -13.64 12.95 10.10
CA SER A 161 -14.78 12.35 10.81
C SER A 161 -14.77 10.82 10.74
N SER A 162 -14.39 10.26 9.58
CA SER A 162 -14.34 8.81 9.39
C SER A 162 -13.24 8.12 10.21
N TYR A 163 -12.17 8.85 10.53
CA TYR A 163 -11.02 8.34 11.28
C TYR A 163 -10.95 8.85 12.73
N GLY A 164 -11.91 9.64 13.19
CA GLY A 164 -11.92 10.22 14.53
C GLY A 164 -10.76 11.20 14.77
N MET A 165 -10.41 11.98 13.75
CA MET A 165 -9.34 12.96 13.75
C MET A 165 -9.89 14.36 13.45
N ASP A 166 -9.08 15.40 13.65
CA ASP A 166 -9.37 16.73 13.12
C ASP A 166 -8.85 16.89 11.67
N ALA A 167 -9.46 17.80 10.92
CA ALA A 167 -9.16 17.99 9.52
C ALA A 167 -7.73 18.49 9.27
N ASP A 168 -7.14 19.26 10.18
CA ASP A 168 -5.79 19.77 10.04
C ASP A 168 -4.76 18.65 10.23
N SER A 169 -4.99 17.75 11.18
CA SER A 169 -4.18 16.53 11.34
C SER A 169 -4.23 15.65 10.10
N VAL A 170 -5.40 15.48 9.49
CA VAL A 170 -5.54 14.72 8.23
C VAL A 170 -4.79 15.41 7.11
N LYS A 171 -4.93 16.73 6.92
CA LYS A 171 -4.17 17.48 5.92
C LYS A 171 -2.67 17.34 6.11
N GLN A 172 -2.19 17.42 7.35
CA GLN A 172 -0.78 17.24 7.65
C GLN A 172 -0.29 15.83 7.29
N MET A 173 -1.03 14.78 7.63
CA MET A 173 -0.71 13.40 7.26
C MET A 173 -0.66 13.21 5.75
N VAL A 174 -1.64 13.75 5.02
CA VAL A 174 -1.68 13.68 3.56
C VAL A 174 -0.49 14.42 2.95
N THR A 175 -0.15 15.60 3.48
CA THR A 175 1.02 16.38 3.05
C THR A 175 2.33 15.60 3.27
N GLN A 176 2.50 14.98 4.43
CA GLN A 176 3.66 14.14 4.70
C GLN A 176 3.74 12.93 3.75
N SER A 177 2.61 12.27 3.51
CA SER A 177 2.51 11.13 2.59
C SER A 177 2.83 11.53 1.15
N ALA A 178 2.33 12.67 0.70
CA ALA A 178 2.65 13.24 -0.62
C ALA A 178 4.15 13.58 -0.73
N GLY A 179 4.76 14.13 0.33
CA GLY A 179 6.20 14.38 0.40
C GLY A 179 7.03 13.10 0.28
N LEU A 180 6.62 12.04 0.98
CA LEU A 180 7.26 10.71 0.88
C LEU A 180 7.07 10.09 -0.52
N ALA A 181 5.91 10.26 -1.15
CA ALA A 181 5.68 9.80 -2.51
C ALA A 181 6.61 10.54 -3.51
N LYS A 182 6.77 11.85 -3.36
CA LYS A 182 7.73 12.63 -4.15
C LYS A 182 9.19 12.18 -3.88
N LEU A 183 9.56 11.93 -2.63
CA LEU A 183 10.87 11.39 -2.28
C LEU A 183 11.10 10.04 -2.96
N ARG A 184 10.10 9.15 -2.87
CA ARG A 184 10.17 7.84 -3.51
C ARG A 184 10.36 7.95 -5.03
N SER A 185 9.63 8.84 -5.69
CA SER A 185 9.76 9.04 -7.14
C SER A 185 11.12 9.57 -7.58
N GLN A 186 11.88 10.22 -6.67
CA GLN A 186 13.24 10.67 -6.94
C GLN A 186 14.29 9.55 -6.80
N VAL A 187 14.01 8.53 -6.01
CA VAL A 187 14.99 7.47 -5.67
C VAL A 187 14.69 6.14 -6.35
N VAL A 188 13.43 5.88 -6.67
CA VAL A 188 13.01 4.67 -7.38
C VAL A 188 12.96 4.99 -8.88
N THR A 189 13.83 4.34 -9.63
CA THR A 189 13.95 4.52 -11.08
C THR A 189 13.24 3.44 -11.88
N SER A 190 12.89 2.33 -11.23
CA SER A 190 12.14 1.25 -11.85
C SER A 190 10.67 1.64 -11.95
N ASP A 191 10.17 1.77 -13.18
CA ASP A 191 8.76 2.06 -13.46
C ASP A 191 8.02 0.77 -13.79
N ALA A 192 7.17 0.34 -12.87
CA ALA A 192 6.31 -0.81 -13.09
C ALA A 192 5.09 -0.49 -13.97
N GLY A 193 4.79 0.79 -14.15
CA GLY A 193 3.57 1.22 -14.83
C GLY A 193 2.30 0.78 -14.11
N THR A 194 1.23 0.61 -14.88
CA THR A 194 -0.06 0.12 -14.37
C THR A 194 -0.09 -1.40 -14.40
N GLN A 195 -0.61 -2.00 -13.33
CA GLN A 195 -0.81 -3.45 -13.30
C GLN A 195 -1.74 -3.88 -14.43
N PRO A 196 -1.34 -4.85 -15.27
CA PRO A 196 -2.20 -5.32 -16.35
C PRO A 196 -3.45 -5.99 -15.79
N THR A 197 -4.58 -5.73 -16.44
CA THR A 197 -5.86 -6.40 -16.13
C THR A 197 -5.99 -7.65 -16.99
N ALA A 198 -6.44 -8.75 -16.43
CA ALA A 198 -6.66 -9.98 -17.20
C ALA A 198 -7.71 -9.76 -18.31
N PRO A 199 -7.59 -10.45 -19.46
CA PRO A 199 -8.58 -10.37 -20.51
C PRO A 199 -9.93 -10.95 -20.04
N ASP A 200 -11.02 -10.41 -20.57
CA ASP A 200 -12.36 -10.92 -20.31
C ASP A 200 -12.48 -12.37 -20.79
N LYS A 201 -13.13 -13.19 -19.99
CA LYS A 201 -13.36 -14.59 -20.33
C LYS A 201 -14.36 -14.70 -21.49
N PRO A 202 -14.17 -15.64 -22.43
CA PRO A 202 -15.14 -15.89 -23.47
C PRO A 202 -16.44 -16.44 -22.90
N GLU A 203 -17.52 -16.29 -23.65
CA GLU A 203 -18.79 -17.01 -23.38
C GLU A 203 -18.56 -18.52 -23.49
N ALA A 204 -19.36 -19.29 -22.74
CA ALA A 204 -19.28 -20.73 -22.78
C ALA A 204 -19.49 -21.28 -24.20
N GLY A 205 -18.60 -22.14 -24.66
CA GLY A 205 -18.58 -22.69 -26.00
C GLY A 205 -17.90 -21.82 -27.06
N LYS A 206 -17.31 -20.69 -26.67
CA LYS A 206 -16.55 -19.78 -27.56
C LYS A 206 -15.08 -19.63 -27.13
N GLU A 207 -14.57 -20.58 -26.40
CA GLU A 207 -13.22 -20.53 -25.81
C GLU A 207 -12.11 -20.49 -26.89
N GLU A 208 -12.38 -21.08 -28.06
CA GLU A 208 -11.45 -21.13 -29.20
C GLU A 208 -11.69 -20.02 -30.23
N ASP A 209 -12.76 -19.21 -30.07
CA ASP A 209 -13.06 -18.15 -31.02
C ASP A 209 -11.99 -17.08 -31.00
N ALA A 210 -11.43 -16.80 -32.18
CA ALA A 210 -10.52 -15.69 -32.36
C ALA A 210 -11.30 -14.39 -32.65
N THR A 211 -10.97 -13.31 -31.93
CA THR A 211 -11.69 -12.05 -32.00
C THR A 211 -10.76 -10.84 -32.16
N ALA A 212 -11.30 -9.75 -32.71
CA ALA A 212 -10.60 -8.49 -32.78
C ALA A 212 -10.32 -7.87 -31.39
N ALA A 213 -11.20 -8.11 -30.42
CA ALA A 213 -11.02 -7.62 -29.05
C ALA A 213 -9.77 -8.23 -28.39
N TYR A 214 -9.58 -9.53 -28.53
CA TYR A 214 -8.38 -10.18 -28.03
C TYR A 214 -7.11 -9.78 -28.81
N ALA A 215 -7.21 -9.56 -30.13
CA ALA A 215 -6.10 -9.04 -30.92
C ALA A 215 -5.66 -7.66 -30.40
N GLN A 216 -6.61 -6.73 -30.25
CA GLN A 216 -6.32 -5.38 -29.72
C GLN A 216 -5.74 -5.43 -28.31
N TYR A 217 -6.21 -6.33 -27.47
CA TYR A 217 -5.67 -6.53 -26.13
C TYR A 217 -4.21 -6.99 -26.18
N VAL A 218 -3.89 -8.02 -26.96
CA VAL A 218 -2.52 -8.54 -27.15
C VAL A 218 -1.61 -7.44 -27.69
N ILE A 219 -2.02 -6.76 -28.77
CA ILE A 219 -1.25 -5.71 -29.42
C ILE A 219 -1.02 -4.52 -28.47
N GLY A 220 -2.06 -4.15 -27.72
CA GLY A 220 -1.94 -3.09 -26.72
C GLY A 220 -0.93 -3.39 -25.62
N LEU A 221 -0.85 -4.64 -25.16
CA LEU A 221 0.18 -5.07 -24.21
C LEU A 221 1.57 -5.18 -24.83
N ALA A 222 1.65 -5.66 -26.07
CA ALA A 222 2.91 -5.84 -26.79
C ALA A 222 3.57 -4.48 -27.15
N GLY A 223 2.74 -3.46 -27.40
CA GLY A 223 3.23 -2.12 -27.72
C GLY A 223 4.19 -2.13 -28.89
N ASP A 224 5.41 -1.66 -28.67
CA ASP A 224 6.44 -1.54 -29.71
C ASP A 224 6.94 -2.89 -30.28
N GLU A 225 6.63 -4.03 -29.68
CA GLU A 225 7.00 -5.35 -30.23
C GLU A 225 6.12 -5.73 -31.43
N TRP A 226 4.94 -5.09 -31.62
CA TRP A 226 4.04 -5.33 -32.74
C TRP A 226 4.22 -4.30 -33.85
N ASP A 227 4.20 -4.75 -35.10
CA ASP A 227 4.14 -3.90 -36.30
C ASP A 227 2.75 -4.03 -36.94
N SER A 228 1.93 -3.01 -36.76
CA SER A 228 0.57 -3.02 -37.28
C SER A 228 0.51 -2.86 -38.81
N ASP A 229 1.53 -2.25 -39.45
CA ASP A 229 1.59 -2.10 -40.89
C ASP A 229 2.00 -3.42 -41.54
N ALA A 230 2.93 -4.13 -40.93
CA ALA A 230 3.35 -5.46 -41.37
C ALA A 230 2.38 -6.57 -40.90
N ASN A 231 1.47 -6.30 -39.98
CA ASN A 231 0.61 -7.27 -39.31
C ASN A 231 1.40 -8.45 -38.73
N ALA A 232 2.51 -8.15 -38.04
CA ALA A 232 3.46 -9.13 -37.56
C ALA A 232 4.28 -8.61 -36.37
N TRP A 233 4.96 -9.51 -35.70
CA TRP A 233 5.98 -9.16 -34.72
C TRP A 233 7.17 -8.48 -35.37
N LYS A 234 7.68 -7.37 -34.84
CA LYS A 234 8.89 -6.69 -35.34
C LYS A 234 10.13 -7.57 -35.25
N SER A 235 10.19 -8.43 -34.25
CA SER A 235 11.24 -9.41 -34.06
C SER A 235 10.68 -10.68 -33.43
N SER A 236 11.25 -11.82 -33.72
CA SER A 236 10.87 -13.12 -33.16
C SER A 236 11.42 -13.37 -31.76
N ASP A 237 12.39 -12.58 -31.31
CA ASP A 237 13.06 -12.70 -30.02
C ASP A 237 12.49 -11.77 -28.95
N GLY A 238 11.47 -10.97 -29.28
CA GLY A 238 10.69 -10.19 -28.33
C GLY A 238 9.99 -11.06 -27.28
N ALA A 239 9.78 -10.52 -26.10
CA ALA A 239 9.15 -11.26 -25.00
C ALA A 239 7.74 -11.76 -25.35
N TYR A 240 6.95 -10.92 -26.01
CA TYR A 240 5.61 -11.31 -26.46
C TYR A 240 5.67 -12.23 -27.67
N ALA A 241 6.52 -11.93 -28.65
CA ALA A 241 6.70 -12.79 -29.83
C ALA A 241 7.11 -14.21 -29.43
N THR A 242 8.03 -14.35 -28.48
CA THR A 242 8.47 -15.65 -27.95
C THR A 242 7.35 -16.38 -27.21
N ALA A 243 6.63 -15.68 -26.32
CA ALA A 243 5.57 -16.30 -25.53
C ALA A 243 4.33 -16.67 -26.33
N LEU A 244 4.13 -16.00 -27.48
CA LEU A 244 3.00 -16.23 -28.37
C LEU A 244 3.39 -16.98 -29.67
N ALA A 245 4.55 -17.60 -29.72
CA ALA A 245 5.04 -18.28 -30.93
C ALA A 245 4.10 -19.38 -31.45
N ASP A 246 3.35 -20.04 -30.55
CA ASP A 246 2.38 -21.10 -30.89
C ASP A 246 0.98 -20.57 -31.18
N TYR A 247 0.76 -19.25 -31.12
CA TYR A 247 -0.53 -18.62 -31.34
C TYR A 247 -0.52 -17.77 -32.61
N THR A 248 -1.65 -17.78 -33.33
CA THR A 248 -1.84 -16.86 -34.45
C THR A 248 -2.40 -15.55 -33.92
N VAL A 249 -1.65 -14.47 -34.11
CA VAL A 249 -2.06 -13.10 -33.81
C VAL A 249 -2.00 -12.29 -35.09
N THR A 250 -3.08 -11.56 -35.38
CA THR A 250 -3.14 -10.57 -36.44
C THR A 250 -3.73 -9.27 -35.89
N ASN A 251 -3.79 -8.22 -36.70
CA ASN A 251 -4.42 -6.95 -36.27
C ASN A 251 -5.86 -7.10 -35.81
N ASP A 252 -6.57 -8.09 -36.36
CA ASP A 252 -8.01 -8.26 -36.15
C ASP A 252 -8.41 -9.60 -35.51
N SER A 253 -7.44 -10.46 -35.20
CA SER A 253 -7.74 -11.81 -34.72
C SER A 253 -6.69 -12.34 -33.76
N ALA A 254 -7.12 -12.73 -32.58
CA ALA A 254 -6.39 -13.54 -31.62
C ALA A 254 -7.36 -14.32 -30.74
N THR A 255 -6.91 -15.44 -30.21
CA THR A 255 -7.71 -16.27 -29.28
C THR A 255 -7.60 -15.74 -27.83
N TYR A 256 -8.52 -16.15 -26.98
CA TYR A 256 -8.44 -15.89 -25.54
C TYR A 256 -7.16 -16.44 -24.93
N GLU A 257 -6.69 -17.61 -25.36
CA GLU A 257 -5.46 -18.20 -24.85
C GLU A 257 -4.22 -17.37 -25.23
N ALA A 258 -4.18 -16.79 -26.44
CA ALA A 258 -3.15 -15.83 -26.82
C ALA A 258 -3.21 -14.57 -25.95
N ALA A 259 -4.40 -14.04 -25.68
CA ALA A 259 -4.58 -12.89 -24.78
C ALA A 259 -4.13 -13.19 -23.34
N ARG A 260 -4.41 -14.40 -22.85
CA ARG A 260 -3.90 -14.84 -21.55
C ARG A 260 -2.38 -14.96 -21.51
N ALA A 261 -1.78 -15.52 -22.54
CA ALA A 261 -0.31 -15.61 -22.66
C ALA A 261 0.32 -14.22 -22.64
N ALA A 262 -0.23 -13.28 -23.42
CA ALA A 262 0.20 -11.87 -23.40
C ALA A 262 0.04 -11.24 -22.00
N TYR A 263 -1.09 -11.47 -21.33
CA TYR A 263 -1.30 -11.01 -19.96
C TYR A 263 -0.20 -11.51 -19.01
N TYR A 264 0.17 -12.78 -19.08
CA TYR A 264 1.22 -13.32 -18.21
C TYR A 264 2.58 -12.66 -18.45
N VAL A 265 2.94 -12.37 -19.71
CA VAL A 265 4.16 -11.62 -20.02
C VAL A 265 4.12 -10.22 -19.42
N ALA A 266 3.01 -9.50 -19.61
CA ALA A 266 2.82 -8.17 -19.03
C ALA A 266 2.89 -8.19 -17.50
N TYR A 267 2.23 -9.17 -16.88
CA TYR A 267 2.23 -9.31 -15.43
C TYR A 267 3.62 -9.64 -14.88
N GLN A 268 4.40 -10.48 -15.56
CA GLN A 268 5.78 -10.77 -15.17
C GLN A 268 6.67 -9.52 -15.27
N LYS A 269 6.56 -8.76 -16.37
CA LYS A 269 7.29 -7.48 -16.54
C LYS A 269 6.91 -6.50 -15.42
N TYR A 270 5.62 -6.34 -15.17
CA TYR A 270 5.11 -5.49 -14.08
C TYR A 270 5.64 -5.94 -12.71
N SER A 271 5.53 -7.23 -12.38
CA SER A 271 5.96 -7.78 -11.10
C SER A 271 7.47 -7.63 -10.88
N ALA A 272 8.28 -7.84 -11.91
CA ALA A 272 9.72 -7.66 -11.84
C ALA A 272 10.09 -6.19 -11.58
N ALA A 273 9.50 -5.26 -12.33
CA ALA A 273 9.74 -3.82 -12.13
C ALA A 273 9.24 -3.32 -10.78
N ALA A 274 8.08 -3.81 -10.31
CA ALA A 274 7.54 -3.50 -8.99
C ALA A 274 8.45 -4.00 -7.85
N SER A 275 8.99 -5.22 -7.98
CA SER A 275 9.94 -5.79 -7.04
C SER A 275 11.25 -5.01 -7.00
N GLU A 276 11.78 -4.66 -8.16
CA GLU A 276 12.97 -3.82 -8.27
C GLU A 276 12.77 -2.46 -7.61
N GLY A 277 11.65 -1.78 -7.90
CA GLY A 277 11.31 -0.51 -7.26
C GLY A 277 11.14 -0.63 -5.74
N ALA A 278 10.61 -1.75 -5.24
CA ALA A 278 10.52 -2.01 -3.80
C ALA A 278 11.90 -2.21 -3.17
N SER A 279 12.81 -2.93 -3.85
CA SER A 279 14.21 -3.09 -3.43
C SER A 279 14.92 -1.74 -3.36
N GLN A 280 14.86 -0.93 -4.42
CA GLN A 280 15.50 0.39 -4.47
C GLN A 280 15.03 1.28 -3.31
N TRP A 281 13.73 1.28 -3.02
CA TRP A 281 13.20 2.03 -1.88
C TRP A 281 13.70 1.49 -0.55
N THR A 282 13.71 0.17 -0.36
CA THR A 282 14.19 -0.48 0.86
C THR A 282 15.66 -0.19 1.10
N ASP A 283 16.49 -0.29 0.08
CA ASP A 283 17.92 -0.02 0.15
C ASP A 283 18.19 1.46 0.47
N PHE A 284 17.42 2.36 -0.13
CA PHE A 284 17.50 3.78 0.20
C PHE A 284 17.17 4.04 1.68
N VAL A 285 16.04 3.51 2.17
CA VAL A 285 15.64 3.68 3.57
C VAL A 285 16.67 3.07 4.53
N ASN A 286 17.15 1.87 4.23
CA ASN A 286 18.20 1.23 5.03
C ASN A 286 19.49 2.05 5.04
N GLY A 287 19.86 2.66 3.91
CA GLY A 287 20.97 3.59 3.80
C GLY A 287 20.81 4.82 4.71
N LEU A 288 19.62 5.41 4.78
CA LEU A 288 19.33 6.51 5.71
C LEU A 288 19.48 6.07 7.17
N LEU A 289 18.87 4.93 7.51
CA LEU A 289 18.86 4.42 8.88
C LEU A 289 20.24 3.96 9.35
N SER A 290 21.09 3.46 8.47
CA SER A 290 22.46 3.07 8.81
C SER A 290 23.34 4.27 9.16
N ASN A 291 22.98 5.47 8.70
CA ASN A 291 23.64 6.73 9.01
C ASN A 291 22.99 7.50 10.16
N ALA A 292 21.97 6.92 10.79
CA ALA A 292 21.30 7.47 11.96
C ALA A 292 21.66 6.67 13.21
N SER A 293 21.60 7.32 14.36
CA SER A 293 21.64 6.63 15.64
C SER A 293 20.37 6.93 16.42
N ILE A 294 19.78 5.92 17.04
CA ILE A 294 18.57 6.05 17.84
C ILE A 294 18.88 5.56 19.25
N SER A 295 18.70 6.42 20.23
CA SER A 295 18.86 6.12 21.65
C SER A 295 17.50 6.19 22.32
N ILE A 296 17.01 5.06 22.82
CA ILE A 296 15.75 4.99 23.57
C ILE A 296 16.07 5.23 25.03
N SER A 297 15.48 6.29 25.58
CA SER A 297 15.62 6.64 26.99
C SER A 297 14.54 5.96 27.82
N GLY A 298 14.93 5.32 28.94
CA GLY A 298 13.96 4.90 29.95
C GLY A 298 13.35 6.12 30.59
N LEU A 299 12.04 6.13 30.79
CA LEU A 299 11.45 7.04 31.78
C LEU A 299 11.91 6.55 33.15
N ASN A 300 12.96 7.18 33.69
CA ASN A 300 13.38 6.95 35.06
C ASN A 300 12.25 7.45 35.96
N ALA A 301 11.80 6.55 36.84
CA ALA A 301 10.79 6.83 37.84
C ALA A 301 11.34 7.80 38.89
#